data_a6408e80e28575c5d21684c2f176a9cf
#
_entry.id   a6408e80e28575c5d21684c2f176a9cf
#
_cell.length_a   1.000
_cell.length_b   1.000
_cell.length_c   1.000
_cell.angle_alpha   90.00
_cell.angle_beta   90.00
_cell.angle_gamma   90.00
#
_symmetry.space_group_name_H-M   'P 1'
#
loop_
_entity.id
_entity.type
_entity.pdbx_description
1 polymer ?
#
loop_
_entity_poly.entity_id
_entity_poly.type
_entity_poly.pdbx_seq_one_letter_code
_entity_poly.pdbx_strand_id
1 'polypeptide(L)'
;MQTDFGGVLPDLRRVQTSRLDPRTLTSLSYAEGDGRGRAAFETTFDRRTGLVTLRQGKEEASTPLTTDYHDPVGLLLWLRARAAAQDGGPERSYAHLTGGRVLIQRLPDSQIGEADAYGYYLRPGNAYVYVEQGAPHRLLRLIQPTDFGLIEANAQATAARRPAPNEKRRRRGRD
;
A
#
# COMPACT_ATOMS: atom_id res chain seq x y z
N MET A 1 5.98 -2.10 0.42
CA MET A 1 5.96 -1.36 -0.87
C MET A 1 7.24 -0.54 -0.97
N GLN A 2 7.88 -0.55 -2.10
CA GLN A 2 9.06 0.27 -2.39
C GLN A 2 8.72 1.22 -3.52
N THR A 3 8.96 2.51 -3.32
CA THR A 3 8.77 3.55 -4.33
C THR A 3 10.13 4.14 -4.67
N ASP A 4 10.48 4.15 -5.96
CA ASP A 4 11.70 4.73 -6.48
C ASP A 4 11.33 5.87 -7.44
N PHE A 5 11.80 7.07 -7.14
CA PHE A 5 11.56 8.28 -7.94
C PHE A 5 12.75 8.53 -8.87
N GLY A 6 13.11 7.53 -9.68
CA GLY A 6 14.19 7.64 -10.63
C GLY A 6 13.97 8.73 -11.69
N GLY A 7 15.04 9.31 -12.18
CA GLY A 7 15.07 10.27 -13.27
C GLY A 7 15.07 11.74 -12.85
N VAL A 8 13.96 12.24 -12.30
CA VAL A 8 13.86 13.67 -11.91
C VAL A 8 14.43 13.92 -10.51
N LEU A 9 14.32 12.94 -9.62
CA LEU A 9 14.82 13.00 -8.24
C LEU A 9 15.59 11.69 -7.93
N PRO A 10 16.77 11.49 -8.51
CA PRO A 10 17.47 10.20 -8.46
C PRO A 10 17.89 9.75 -7.05
N ASP A 11 18.05 10.69 -6.12
CA ASP A 11 18.43 10.41 -4.73
C ASP A 11 17.24 10.21 -3.79
N LEU A 12 16.01 10.44 -4.28
CA LEU A 12 14.82 10.28 -3.48
C LEU A 12 14.31 8.83 -3.53
N ARG A 13 14.82 8.01 -2.65
CA ARG A 13 14.34 6.64 -2.43
C ARG A 13 13.56 6.56 -1.14
N ARG A 14 12.31 6.11 -1.22
CA ARG A 14 11.47 5.90 -0.05
C ARG A 14 10.97 4.45 -0.01
N VAL A 15 11.25 3.78 1.08
CA VAL A 15 10.75 2.42 1.35
C VAL A 15 9.74 2.49 2.48
N GLN A 16 8.55 2.00 2.22
CA GLN A 16 7.48 1.88 3.20
C GLN A 16 7.24 0.39 3.48
N THR A 17 7.29 0.03 4.74
CA THR A 17 7.06 -1.35 5.19
C THR A 17 5.90 -1.37 6.17
N SER A 18 4.92 -2.22 5.90
CA SER A 18 3.76 -2.42 6.75
C SER A 18 3.67 -3.88 7.19
N ARG A 19 3.31 -4.09 8.45
CA ARG A 19 2.88 -5.38 8.99
C ARG A 19 1.43 -5.26 9.38
N LEU A 20 0.61 -6.15 8.85
CA LEU A 20 -0.85 -6.10 8.98
C LEU A 20 -1.38 -7.35 9.68
N ASP A 21 -2.49 -7.19 10.36
CA ASP A 21 -3.33 -8.33 10.73
C ASP A 21 -3.94 -8.92 9.45
N PRO A 22 -3.72 -10.21 9.14
CA PRO A 22 -4.17 -10.80 7.88
C PRO A 22 -5.69 -10.92 7.75
N ARG A 23 -6.44 -10.82 8.86
CA ARG A 23 -7.91 -10.93 8.85
C ARG A 23 -8.60 -9.61 8.64
N THR A 24 -8.08 -8.56 9.29
CA THR A 24 -8.72 -7.22 9.29
C THR A 24 -8.01 -6.24 8.38
N LEU A 25 -6.78 -6.55 7.95
CA LEU A 25 -5.87 -5.66 7.23
C LEU A 25 -5.55 -4.36 7.98
N THR A 26 -5.75 -4.36 9.30
CA THR A 26 -5.38 -3.25 10.16
C THR A 26 -3.89 -3.32 10.51
N SER A 27 -3.28 -2.17 10.75
CA SER A 27 -1.85 -2.05 10.95
C SER A 27 -1.42 -2.60 12.32
N LEU A 28 -0.36 -3.39 12.33
CA LEU A 28 0.39 -3.80 13.51
C LEU A 28 1.67 -2.98 13.66
N SER A 29 2.34 -2.66 12.56
CA SER A 29 3.43 -1.70 12.52
C SER A 29 3.62 -1.14 11.12
N TYR A 30 4.18 0.07 11.07
CA TYR A 30 4.54 0.76 9.83
C TYR A 30 5.90 1.42 10.00
N ALA A 31 6.73 1.35 8.99
CA ALA A 31 8.04 2.00 8.96
C ALA A 31 8.29 2.64 7.60
N GLU A 32 8.94 3.79 7.61
CA GLU A 32 9.31 4.55 6.43
C GLU A 32 10.76 5.01 6.51
N GLY A 33 11.50 4.85 5.42
CA GLY A 33 12.91 5.23 5.34
C GLY A 33 13.46 5.07 3.93
N ASP A 34 14.78 5.19 3.79
CA ASP A 34 15.48 5.00 2.50
C ASP A 34 15.80 3.53 2.18
N GLY A 35 15.51 2.61 3.10
CA GLY A 35 15.79 1.18 2.98
C GLY A 35 17.25 0.78 3.15
N ARG A 36 18.13 1.73 3.51
CA ARG A 36 19.58 1.48 3.70
C ARG A 36 20.00 1.43 5.16
N GLY A 37 19.13 1.83 6.07
CA GLY A 37 19.45 1.92 7.48
C GLY A 37 18.21 1.87 8.36
N ARG A 38 18.30 2.53 9.52
CA ARG A 38 17.18 2.67 10.45
C ARG A 38 16.07 3.48 9.78
N ALA A 39 14.81 3.08 10.01
CA ALA A 39 13.69 3.83 9.53
C ALA A 39 13.70 5.27 10.10
N ALA A 40 13.38 6.24 9.26
CA ALA A 40 13.26 7.64 9.66
C ALA A 40 11.99 7.87 10.50
N PHE A 41 10.95 7.05 10.23
CA PHE A 41 9.67 7.09 10.91
C PHE A 41 9.16 5.67 11.15
N GLU A 42 8.68 5.38 12.35
CA GLU A 42 8.09 4.10 12.73
C GLU A 42 6.83 4.32 13.55
N THR A 43 5.80 3.48 13.32
CA THR A 43 4.60 3.42 14.15
C THR A 43 4.33 1.98 14.55
N THR A 44 4.04 1.74 15.81
CA THR A 44 3.63 0.44 16.34
C THR A 44 2.25 0.55 16.97
N PHE A 45 1.35 -0.39 16.62
CA PHE A 45 -0.02 -0.48 17.13
C PHE A 45 -0.10 -1.71 18.05
N ASP A 46 0.11 -1.51 19.35
CA ASP A 46 0.12 -2.60 20.32
C ASP A 46 -1.27 -2.76 20.98
N ARG A 47 -2.01 -3.76 20.52
CA ARG A 47 -3.33 -4.08 21.05
C ARG A 47 -3.26 -4.65 22.49
N ARG A 48 -2.13 -5.23 22.89
CA ARG A 48 -1.96 -5.79 24.23
C ARG A 48 -1.83 -4.69 25.28
N THR A 49 -1.08 -3.64 24.97
CA THR A 49 -0.93 -2.47 25.85
C THR A 49 -1.96 -1.39 25.61
N GLY A 50 -2.70 -1.45 24.50
CA GLY A 50 -3.66 -0.43 24.11
C GLY A 50 -3.00 0.88 23.69
N LEU A 51 -1.78 0.82 23.12
CA LEU A 51 -1.01 2.00 22.74
C LEU A 51 -0.64 2.02 21.26
N VAL A 52 -0.62 3.22 20.69
CA VAL A 52 0.06 3.54 19.44
C VAL A 52 1.34 4.31 19.80
N THR A 53 2.47 3.78 19.39
CA THR A 53 3.78 4.42 19.62
C THR A 53 4.35 4.89 18.30
N LEU A 54 4.66 6.18 18.21
CA LEU A 54 5.34 6.81 17.09
C LEU A 54 6.80 7.06 17.47
N ARG A 55 7.71 6.76 16.55
CA ARG A 55 9.14 7.08 16.70
C ARG A 55 9.63 7.81 15.45
N GLN A 56 10.27 8.95 15.66
CA GLN A 56 10.93 9.72 14.61
C GLN A 56 12.34 10.09 15.07
N GLY A 57 13.35 9.45 14.47
CA GLY A 57 14.73 9.62 14.88
C GLY A 57 14.95 9.15 16.33
N LYS A 58 15.20 10.10 17.25
CA LYS A 58 15.36 9.86 18.69
C LYS A 58 14.10 10.15 19.50
N GLU A 59 13.12 10.79 18.90
CA GLU A 59 11.88 11.16 19.56
C GLU A 59 10.89 10.00 19.53
N GLU A 60 10.18 9.83 20.64
CA GLU A 60 9.13 8.82 20.77
C GLU A 60 7.94 9.42 21.50
N ALA A 61 6.75 9.16 20.98
CA ALA A 61 5.50 9.56 21.59
C ALA A 61 4.50 8.40 21.55
N SER A 62 3.68 8.28 22.58
CA SER A 62 2.65 7.26 22.65
C SER A 62 1.29 7.88 22.91
N THR A 63 0.24 7.29 22.32
CA THR A 63 -1.16 7.68 22.50
C THR A 63 -2.03 6.44 22.63
N PRO A 64 -3.21 6.52 23.28
CA PRO A 64 -4.11 5.38 23.37
C PRO A 64 -4.54 4.86 21.99
N LEU A 65 -4.58 3.55 21.84
CA LEU A 65 -5.14 2.85 20.68
C LEU A 65 -6.67 2.77 20.83
N THR A 66 -7.37 3.77 20.32
CA THR A 66 -8.82 3.92 20.49
C THR A 66 -9.66 3.29 19.38
N THR A 67 -9.04 2.93 18.27
CA THR A 67 -9.71 2.32 17.11
C THR A 67 -8.73 1.49 16.28
N ASP A 68 -9.25 0.78 15.31
CA ASP A 68 -8.44 0.08 14.32
C ASP A 68 -7.90 1.06 13.29
N TYR A 69 -6.59 1.09 13.15
CA TYR A 69 -5.89 1.97 12.20
C TYR A 69 -5.37 1.20 11.00
N HIS A 70 -5.34 1.91 9.87
CA HIS A 70 -4.56 1.53 8.69
C HIS A 70 -3.37 2.47 8.57
N ASP A 71 -2.23 1.97 8.14
CA ASP A 71 -1.16 2.79 7.58
C ASP A 71 -1.39 3.01 6.07
N PRO A 72 -0.61 3.87 5.39
CA PRO A 72 -0.82 4.14 3.97
C PRO A 72 -0.78 2.89 3.07
N VAL A 73 0.10 1.92 3.36
CA VAL A 73 0.19 0.66 2.60
C VAL A 73 -0.99 -0.25 2.93
N GLY A 74 -1.33 -0.36 4.23
CA GLY A 74 -2.46 -1.13 4.72
C GLY A 74 -3.78 -0.64 4.15
N LEU A 75 -3.97 0.67 4.03
CA LEU A 75 -5.16 1.25 3.41
C LEU A 75 -5.32 0.82 1.95
N LEU A 76 -4.24 0.81 1.16
CA LEU A 76 -4.29 0.36 -0.24
C LEU A 76 -4.68 -1.13 -0.35
N LEU A 77 -4.14 -1.99 0.52
CA LEU A 77 -4.48 -3.40 0.56
C LEU A 77 -5.92 -3.63 1.05
N TRP A 78 -6.38 -2.84 2.01
CA TRP A 78 -7.76 -2.88 2.49
C TRP A 78 -8.75 -2.45 1.41
N LEU A 79 -8.45 -1.39 0.63
CA LEU A 79 -9.27 -0.98 -0.51
C LEU A 79 -9.37 -2.09 -1.56
N ARG A 80 -8.25 -2.74 -1.87
CA ARG A 80 -8.21 -3.88 -2.79
C ARG A 80 -9.09 -5.05 -2.32
N ALA A 81 -8.98 -5.43 -1.05
CA ALA A 81 -9.78 -6.51 -0.48
C ALA A 81 -11.29 -6.15 -0.46
N ARG A 82 -11.59 -4.89 -0.16
CA ARG A 82 -12.95 -4.38 -0.15
C ARG A 82 -13.56 -4.34 -1.56
N ALA A 83 -12.78 -3.96 -2.55
CA ALA A 83 -13.19 -4.00 -3.95
C ALA A 83 -13.60 -5.43 -4.37
N ALA A 84 -12.79 -6.42 -3.98
CA ALA A 84 -13.06 -7.83 -4.24
C ALA A 84 -14.33 -8.37 -3.55
N ALA A 85 -14.57 -7.97 -2.29
CA ALA A 85 -15.66 -8.50 -1.47
C ALA A 85 -17.03 -7.85 -1.74
N GLN A 86 -17.06 -6.61 -2.23
CA GLN A 86 -18.27 -5.78 -2.23
C GLN A 86 -18.55 -5.11 -3.58
N ASP A 87 -18.06 -5.68 -4.66
CA ASP A 87 -18.23 -5.11 -6.00
C ASP A 87 -17.93 -3.60 -6.05
N GLY A 88 -16.74 -3.24 -5.59
CA GLY A 88 -16.30 -1.85 -5.50
C GLY A 88 -16.65 -1.13 -4.19
N GLY A 89 -17.50 -1.72 -3.35
CA GLY A 89 -17.89 -1.19 -2.05
C GLY A 89 -18.89 -0.03 -2.12
N PRO A 90 -19.28 0.53 -0.98
CA PRO A 90 -20.25 1.61 -0.90
C PRO A 90 -19.70 2.92 -1.46
N GLU A 91 -20.60 3.80 -1.90
CA GLU A 91 -20.28 5.13 -2.44
C GLU A 91 -19.39 5.94 -1.51
N ARG A 92 -19.61 5.86 -0.19
CA ARG A 92 -18.81 6.54 0.83
C ARG A 92 -18.48 5.61 1.98
N SER A 93 -17.26 5.67 2.44
CA SER A 93 -16.78 4.95 3.61
C SER A 93 -15.68 5.74 4.33
N TYR A 94 -15.25 5.23 5.49
CA TYR A 94 -14.21 5.87 6.28
C TYR A 94 -13.19 4.84 6.72
N ALA A 95 -11.94 5.26 6.77
CA ALA A 95 -10.85 4.55 7.41
C ALA A 95 -10.15 5.46 8.40
N HIS A 96 -9.48 4.89 9.41
CA HIS A 96 -8.66 5.64 10.34
C HIS A 96 -7.19 5.40 10.00
N LEU A 97 -6.47 6.50 9.74
CA LEU A 97 -5.02 6.50 9.65
C LEU A 97 -4.43 7.17 10.89
N THR A 98 -3.15 6.91 11.14
CA THR A 98 -2.41 7.67 12.15
C THR A 98 -2.48 9.15 11.76
N GLY A 99 -3.06 9.97 12.65
CA GLY A 99 -3.26 11.40 12.41
C GLY A 99 -4.67 11.80 11.98
N GLY A 100 -5.58 10.85 11.67
CA GLY A 100 -6.96 11.25 11.38
C GLY A 100 -7.81 10.23 10.64
N ARG A 101 -9.04 10.65 10.37
CA ARG A 101 -10.00 9.88 9.61
C ARG A 101 -9.95 10.27 8.13
N VAL A 102 -9.90 9.27 7.26
CA VAL A 102 -9.94 9.43 5.82
C VAL A 102 -11.33 9.08 5.30
N LEU A 103 -11.94 10.00 4.58
CA LEU A 103 -13.12 9.75 3.77
C LEU A 103 -12.67 9.10 2.47
N ILE A 104 -13.31 8.00 2.12
CA ILE A 104 -13.13 7.24 0.89
C ILE A 104 -14.41 7.38 0.10
N GLN A 105 -14.34 8.04 -1.03
CA GLN A 105 -15.46 8.22 -1.94
C GLN A 105 -15.23 7.36 -3.18
N ARG A 106 -16.18 6.48 -3.50
CA ARG A 106 -16.15 5.73 -4.76
C ARG A 106 -16.46 6.69 -5.90
N LEU A 107 -15.68 6.58 -6.96
CA LEU A 107 -15.88 7.28 -8.23
C LEU A 107 -16.66 6.40 -9.20
N PRO A 108 -17.21 6.97 -10.27
CA PRO A 108 -17.71 6.17 -11.40
C PRO A 108 -16.66 5.19 -11.90
N ASP A 109 -17.10 4.04 -12.37
CA ASP A 109 -16.23 3.03 -12.95
C ASP A 109 -15.42 3.62 -14.11
N SER A 110 -14.18 3.21 -14.23
CA SER A 110 -13.20 3.78 -15.13
C SER A 110 -12.42 2.67 -15.84
N GLN A 111 -11.72 3.03 -16.90
CA GLN A 111 -10.80 2.13 -17.57
C GLN A 111 -9.37 2.65 -17.44
N ILE A 112 -8.45 1.78 -17.01
CA ILE A 112 -7.02 2.08 -16.87
C ILE A 112 -6.24 1.14 -17.78
N GLY A 113 -5.78 1.67 -18.91
CA GLY A 113 -5.30 0.83 -20.01
C GLY A 113 -6.43 -0.05 -20.56
N GLU A 114 -6.25 -1.37 -20.55
CA GLU A 114 -7.25 -2.35 -20.99
C GLU A 114 -8.10 -2.92 -19.83
N ALA A 115 -7.84 -2.50 -18.59
CA ALA A 115 -8.50 -3.05 -17.41
C ALA A 115 -9.62 -2.15 -16.89
N ASP A 116 -10.79 -2.72 -16.64
CA ASP A 116 -11.88 -2.05 -15.94
C ASP A 116 -11.47 -1.87 -14.47
N ALA A 117 -11.77 -0.70 -13.90
CA ALA A 117 -11.29 -0.31 -12.59
C ALA A 117 -12.35 0.37 -11.74
N TYR A 118 -12.35 0.03 -10.46
CA TYR A 118 -12.99 0.83 -9.41
C TYR A 118 -12.08 1.99 -9.03
N GLY A 119 -12.59 3.23 -9.12
CA GLY A 119 -11.90 4.43 -8.68
C GLY A 119 -12.30 4.83 -7.27
N TYR A 120 -11.34 5.29 -6.46
CA TYR A 120 -11.56 5.81 -5.12
C TYR A 120 -10.85 7.15 -4.96
N TYR A 121 -11.55 8.14 -4.39
CA TYR A 121 -11.00 9.42 -4.01
C TYR A 121 -10.87 9.49 -2.49
N LEU A 122 -9.70 9.84 -2.00
CA LEU A 122 -9.33 9.86 -0.58
C LEU A 122 -9.17 11.28 -0.07
N ARG A 123 -9.84 11.61 1.04
CA ARG A 123 -9.75 12.91 1.74
C ARG A 123 -9.44 12.73 3.23
N PRO A 124 -8.55 13.54 3.83
CA PRO A 124 -7.65 14.50 3.21
C PRO A 124 -6.57 13.83 2.37
N GLY A 125 -5.77 14.62 1.65
CA GLY A 125 -4.67 14.13 0.81
C GLY A 125 -4.99 14.13 -0.67
N ASN A 126 -6.28 14.25 -1.05
CA ASN A 126 -6.74 14.36 -2.45
C ASN A 126 -6.14 13.29 -3.37
N ALA A 127 -5.91 12.09 -2.85
CA ALA A 127 -5.34 10.99 -3.61
C ALA A 127 -6.42 10.21 -4.37
N TYR A 128 -6.05 9.67 -5.53
CA TYR A 128 -6.90 8.78 -6.32
C TYR A 128 -6.26 7.39 -6.37
N VAL A 129 -7.07 6.36 -6.13
CA VAL A 129 -6.64 4.96 -6.17
C VAL A 129 -7.54 4.20 -7.13
N TYR A 130 -6.94 3.44 -8.04
CA TYR A 130 -7.68 2.61 -8.99
C TYR A 130 -7.34 1.15 -8.77
N VAL A 131 -8.39 0.32 -8.59
CA VAL A 131 -8.30 -1.11 -8.34
C VAL A 131 -9.01 -1.85 -9.47
N GLU A 132 -8.38 -2.87 -10.02
CA GLU A 132 -8.93 -3.73 -11.07
C GLU A 132 -10.24 -4.38 -10.61
N GLN A 133 -11.27 -4.35 -11.46
CA GLN A 133 -12.57 -4.98 -11.16
C GLN A 133 -12.50 -6.50 -11.19
N GLY A 134 -11.71 -7.05 -12.12
CA GLY A 134 -11.49 -8.49 -12.23
C GLY A 134 -10.45 -9.03 -11.25
N ALA A 135 -10.52 -10.31 -10.94
CA ALA A 135 -9.46 -10.99 -10.18
C ALA A 135 -8.12 -10.91 -10.95
N PRO A 136 -7.00 -10.66 -10.27
CA PRO A 136 -6.77 -10.65 -8.83
C PRO A 136 -6.95 -9.28 -8.13
N HIS A 137 -7.72 -8.35 -8.69
CA HIS A 137 -8.01 -7.02 -8.13
C HIS A 137 -6.73 -6.23 -7.84
N ARG A 138 -5.89 -6.06 -8.86
CA ARG A 138 -4.60 -5.36 -8.72
C ARG A 138 -4.84 -3.87 -8.45
N LEU A 139 -3.93 -3.25 -7.70
CA LEU A 139 -3.82 -1.79 -7.69
C LEU A 139 -3.24 -1.37 -9.05
N LEU A 140 -4.02 -0.67 -9.86
CA LEU A 140 -3.63 -0.29 -11.22
C LEU A 140 -2.92 1.06 -11.25
N ARG A 141 -3.45 2.02 -10.47
CA ARG A 141 -2.93 3.39 -10.46
C ARG A 141 -3.14 4.04 -9.11
N LEU A 142 -2.17 4.84 -8.69
CA LEU A 142 -2.24 5.76 -7.57
C LEU A 142 -1.82 7.14 -8.06
N ILE A 143 -2.65 8.16 -7.81
CA ILE A 143 -2.32 9.56 -8.09
C ILE A 143 -2.37 10.29 -6.75
N GLN A 144 -1.31 11.01 -6.41
CA GLN A 144 -1.22 11.75 -5.17
C GLN A 144 -0.62 13.13 -5.41
N PRO A 145 -1.31 14.22 -5.00
CA PRO A 145 -0.72 15.54 -4.94
C PRO A 145 0.41 15.59 -3.90
N THR A 146 1.45 16.30 -4.23
CA THR A 146 2.56 16.63 -3.33
C THR A 146 2.92 18.09 -3.51
N ASP A 147 3.79 18.62 -2.65
CA ASP A 147 4.32 19.99 -2.77
C ASP A 147 5.09 20.21 -4.07
N PHE A 148 5.53 19.15 -4.72
CA PHE A 148 6.28 19.18 -5.99
C PHE A 148 5.40 18.90 -7.22
N GLY A 149 4.08 18.72 -7.04
CA GLY A 149 3.14 18.40 -8.11
C GLY A 149 2.45 17.06 -7.91
N LEU A 150 1.93 16.47 -8.99
CA LEU A 150 1.25 15.18 -8.96
C LEU A 150 2.26 14.04 -9.11
N ILE A 151 2.24 13.10 -8.19
CA ILE A 151 2.93 11.82 -8.34
C ILE A 151 1.92 10.80 -8.84
N GLU A 152 2.26 10.14 -9.95
CA GLU A 152 1.48 9.04 -10.51
C GLU A 152 2.31 7.76 -10.48
N ALA A 153 1.78 6.74 -9.81
CA ALA A 153 2.34 5.40 -9.79
C ALA A 153 1.39 4.45 -10.54
N ASN A 154 1.88 3.80 -11.59
CA ASN A 154 1.15 2.83 -12.37
C ASN A 154 1.68 1.42 -12.09
N ALA A 155 0.78 0.44 -11.98
CA ALA A 155 1.17 -0.95 -11.91
C ALA A 155 1.82 -1.38 -13.22
N GLN A 156 3.04 -1.92 -13.14
CA GLN A 156 3.63 -2.59 -14.28
C GLN A 156 3.14 -4.04 -14.32
N ALA A 157 2.79 -4.53 -15.52
CA ALA A 157 2.55 -5.95 -15.72
C ALA A 157 3.84 -6.70 -15.34
N THR A 158 3.81 -7.45 -14.26
CA THR A 158 4.92 -8.34 -13.93
C THR A 158 4.98 -9.39 -15.03
N ALA A 159 5.98 -9.30 -15.91
CA ALA A 159 6.23 -10.37 -16.88
C ALA A 159 6.30 -11.68 -16.09
N ALA A 160 5.42 -12.62 -16.42
CA ALA A 160 5.38 -13.92 -15.76
C ALA A 160 6.81 -14.48 -15.76
N ARG A 161 7.39 -14.68 -14.58
CA ARG A 161 8.73 -15.24 -14.42
C ARG A 161 8.68 -16.60 -15.09
N ARG A 162 9.21 -16.72 -16.32
CA ARG A 162 9.35 -18.01 -17.00
C ARG A 162 10.04 -18.93 -16.00
N PRO A 163 9.45 -20.09 -15.66
CA PRO A 163 10.12 -21.06 -14.81
C PRO A 163 11.45 -21.38 -15.48
N ALA A 164 12.54 -21.30 -14.72
CA ALA A 164 13.87 -21.66 -15.20
C ALA A 164 13.81 -23.09 -15.78
N PRO A 165 14.40 -23.32 -16.97
CA PRO A 165 14.39 -24.65 -17.55
C PRO A 165 15.03 -25.62 -16.56
N ASN A 166 14.33 -26.70 -16.31
CA ASN A 166 14.63 -27.72 -15.32
C ASN A 166 16.02 -28.33 -15.59
N GLU A 167 17.02 -27.98 -14.82
CA GLU A 167 18.42 -28.44 -14.91
C GLU A 167 18.61 -29.90 -14.46
N LYS A 168 17.50 -30.64 -14.25
CA LYS A 168 17.49 -32.01 -13.76
C LYS A 168 17.74 -33.11 -14.82
N ARG A 169 18.17 -32.78 -16.06
CA ARG A 169 18.39 -33.80 -17.12
C ARG A 169 19.84 -34.06 -17.46
N ARG A 170 20.84 -33.64 -16.67
CA ARG A 170 22.27 -33.88 -16.97
C ARG A 170 23.00 -34.80 -15.98
N ARG A 171 22.30 -35.67 -15.25
CA ARG A 171 22.97 -36.71 -14.42
C ARG A 171 22.39 -38.09 -14.66
N ARG A 172 22.30 -38.56 -15.90
CA ARG A 172 22.22 -39.99 -16.26
C ARG A 172 22.89 -40.18 -17.61
N GLY A 173 24.14 -40.58 -17.57
CA GLY A 173 24.92 -40.95 -18.76
C GLY A 173 26.40 -40.90 -18.49
N ARG A 174 26.86 -41.66 -17.51
CA ARG A 174 28.25 -42.13 -17.38
C ARG A 174 28.22 -43.32 -16.43
N ASP A 175 28.01 -44.47 -16.97
CA ASP A 175 28.58 -45.76 -16.56
C ASP A 175 28.93 -46.50 -17.85
#